data_cfc67e93f06d92e9499725baa17596c3
#
_entry.id   cfc67e93f06d92e9499725baa17596c3
#
_cell.length_a   1.000
_cell.length_b   1.000
_cell.length_c   1.000
_cell.angle_alpha   90.00
_cell.angle_beta   90.00
_cell.angle_gamma   90.00
#
_symmetry.space_group_name_H-M   'P 1'
#
loop_
_entity.id
_entity.type
_entity.pdbx_description
1 polymer ?
#
loop_
_entity_poly.entity_id
_entity_poly.type
_entity_poly.pdbx_seq_one_letter_code
_entity_poly.pdbx_strand_id
1 'polypeptide(L)'
;MIKKALIFCSILWAANAMMWGQTATVKPLTIGEVRTFKSKTLHEDRTLNIYLPQGFDKTKSYPVIYLLDGSINEDFIHVSGLVQFFNEMYSMPETIVVGIANVDRKRDFTFHTDLKDLQKDFPTAGHSDKFIAFLEKELKPYIESQFKTTEKYIFGQSLGGLVTTEILLKKPEMFDNYFIISPSLWWDDESLLKQAGTLLSKSHDTKKFVYVSVGKGEHPVMVKDAEEWYDVLKKSNKKNWTVEYKMMEADNHATILHRSLYEGLVKKFPYQEPK
;
A
#
# COMPACT_ATOMS: atom_id res chain seq x y z
N MET A 1 9.14 -85.70 -50.03
CA MET A 1 8.27 -84.57 -49.78
C MET A 1 8.87 -83.80 -48.63
N ILE A 2 9.62 -82.74 -48.92
CA ILE A 2 10.30 -81.94 -47.90
C ILE A 2 9.56 -80.57 -47.81
N LYS A 3 8.88 -80.29 -46.69
CA LYS A 3 8.27 -79.04 -46.46
C LYS A 3 9.30 -77.99 -46.05
N LYS A 4 9.50 -76.95 -46.87
CA LYS A 4 10.36 -75.83 -46.52
C LYS A 4 9.57 -74.92 -45.57
N ALA A 5 10.04 -74.75 -44.34
CA ALA A 5 9.58 -73.76 -43.41
C ALA A 5 10.28 -72.42 -43.70
N LEU A 6 9.52 -71.44 -44.06
CA LEU A 6 9.95 -70.03 -44.19
C LEU A 6 9.95 -69.39 -42.81
N ILE A 7 11.13 -69.05 -42.32
CA ILE A 7 11.29 -68.23 -41.10
C ILE A 7 11.24 -66.80 -41.53
N PHE A 8 10.15 -66.12 -41.12
CA PHE A 8 9.98 -64.66 -41.25
C PHE A 8 10.71 -63.96 -40.07
N CYS A 9 11.90 -63.42 -40.32
CA CYS A 9 12.57 -62.52 -39.37
C CYS A 9 11.91 -61.18 -39.44
N SER A 10 11.02 -60.90 -38.51
CA SER A 10 10.50 -59.56 -38.26
C SER A 10 11.55 -58.74 -37.54
N ILE A 11 12.21 -57.85 -38.25
CA ILE A 11 13.10 -56.84 -37.68
C ILE A 11 12.19 -55.77 -37.04
N LEU A 12 12.04 -55.84 -35.71
CA LEU A 12 11.48 -54.74 -34.93
C LEU A 12 12.48 -53.57 -34.95
N TRP A 13 12.23 -52.58 -35.76
CA TRP A 13 12.83 -51.28 -35.61
C TRP A 13 12.25 -50.63 -34.36
N ALA A 14 12.96 -50.72 -33.24
CA ALA A 14 12.72 -49.88 -32.07
C ALA A 14 13.14 -48.47 -32.43
N ALA A 15 12.19 -47.64 -32.86
CA ALA A 15 12.38 -46.21 -32.96
C ALA A 15 12.57 -45.68 -31.54
N ASN A 16 13.83 -45.56 -31.10
CA ASN A 16 14.15 -44.74 -29.95
C ASN A 16 13.81 -43.29 -30.29
N ALA A 17 12.56 -42.89 -30.03
CA ALA A 17 12.21 -41.49 -29.94
C ALA A 17 13.04 -40.93 -28.77
N MET A 18 14.21 -40.34 -29.07
CA MET A 18 14.86 -39.44 -28.14
C MET A 18 13.87 -38.32 -27.86
N MET A 19 13.08 -38.47 -26.78
CA MET A 19 12.42 -37.33 -26.16
C MET A 19 13.52 -36.35 -25.74
N TRP A 20 13.76 -35.36 -26.57
CA TRP A 20 14.56 -34.22 -26.19
C TRP A 20 13.73 -33.51 -25.11
N GLY A 21 13.96 -33.89 -23.85
CA GLY A 21 13.41 -33.17 -22.71
C GLY A 21 13.92 -31.76 -22.80
N GLN A 22 13.02 -30.80 -23.06
CA GLN A 22 13.38 -29.41 -22.99
C GLN A 22 13.86 -29.10 -21.57
N THR A 23 15.16 -28.84 -21.44
CA THR A 23 15.72 -28.39 -20.15
C THR A 23 15.45 -26.92 -19.97
N ALA A 24 14.56 -26.60 -19.03
CA ALA A 24 14.30 -25.20 -18.63
C ALA A 24 15.28 -24.81 -17.50
N THR A 25 15.92 -23.68 -17.66
CA THR A 25 16.68 -23.06 -16.55
C THR A 25 15.70 -22.27 -15.67
N VAL A 26 15.58 -22.66 -14.40
CA VAL A 26 14.74 -21.98 -13.43
C VAL A 26 15.57 -20.88 -12.74
N LYS A 27 15.05 -19.66 -12.72
CA LYS A 27 15.61 -18.54 -11.97
C LYS A 27 14.51 -17.93 -11.09
N PRO A 28 14.83 -17.43 -9.87
CA PRO A 28 13.88 -16.70 -9.07
C PRO A 28 13.35 -15.46 -9.81
N LEU A 29 12.04 -15.20 -9.72
CA LEU A 29 11.45 -13.93 -10.12
C LEU A 29 11.55 -12.97 -8.93
N THR A 30 12.47 -12.01 -9.00
CA THR A 30 12.71 -11.05 -7.92
C THR A 30 12.08 -9.71 -8.29
N ILE A 31 11.15 -9.22 -7.47
CA ILE A 31 10.50 -7.91 -7.62
C ILE A 31 11.05 -6.87 -6.63
N GLY A 32 11.93 -7.27 -5.71
CA GLY A 32 12.47 -6.40 -4.69
C GLY A 32 13.21 -7.18 -3.62
N GLU A 33 13.23 -6.66 -2.41
CA GLU A 33 13.96 -7.22 -1.29
C GLU A 33 13.17 -7.16 0.02
N VAL A 34 13.50 -8.04 0.96
CA VAL A 34 12.96 -8.04 2.31
C VAL A 34 14.05 -7.60 3.27
N ARG A 35 13.75 -6.62 4.13
CA ARG A 35 14.67 -6.13 5.17
C ARG A 35 14.05 -6.29 6.55
N THR A 36 14.84 -6.72 7.52
CA THR A 36 14.49 -6.66 8.94
C THR A 36 15.07 -5.38 9.54
N PHE A 37 14.19 -4.52 10.01
CA PHE A 37 14.55 -3.23 10.62
C PHE A 37 14.31 -3.27 12.12
N LYS A 38 15.36 -3.07 12.91
CA LYS A 38 15.26 -2.99 14.37
C LYS A 38 14.82 -1.60 14.81
N SER A 39 13.59 -1.47 15.25
CA SER A 39 13.08 -0.22 15.79
C SER A 39 13.44 -0.05 17.26
N LYS A 40 14.06 1.07 17.56
CA LYS A 40 14.32 1.50 18.96
C LYS A 40 13.06 2.08 19.60
N THR A 41 12.24 2.78 18.83
CA THR A 41 10.99 3.40 19.29
C THR A 41 9.94 2.35 19.65
N LEU A 42 9.84 1.28 18.86
CA LEU A 42 8.84 0.22 19.06
C LEU A 42 9.39 -0.96 19.87
N HIS A 43 10.71 -1.02 20.10
CA HIS A 43 11.42 -2.11 20.79
C HIS A 43 11.18 -3.49 20.16
N GLU A 44 11.10 -3.53 18.82
CA GLU A 44 10.82 -4.75 18.07
C GLU A 44 11.46 -4.71 16.67
N ASP A 45 11.53 -5.87 16.03
CA ASP A 45 11.94 -6.00 14.63
C ASP A 45 10.73 -5.80 13.71
N ARG A 46 10.91 -4.99 12.65
CA ARG A 46 9.92 -4.75 11.60
C ARG A 46 10.39 -5.35 10.29
N THR A 47 9.50 -6.08 9.63
CA THR A 47 9.74 -6.54 8.26
C THR A 47 9.31 -5.44 7.28
N LEU A 48 10.25 -5.08 6.40
CA LEU A 48 10.02 -4.14 5.31
C LEU A 48 10.13 -4.91 3.99
N ASN A 49 9.08 -4.90 3.20
CA ASN A 49 9.07 -5.43 1.84
C ASN A 49 9.30 -4.26 0.88
N ILE A 50 10.38 -4.29 0.11
CA ILE A 50 10.77 -3.16 -0.74
C ILE A 50 10.70 -3.59 -2.19
N TYR A 51 9.77 -3.01 -2.96
CA TYR A 51 9.73 -3.11 -4.41
C TYR A 51 10.63 -2.03 -5.01
N LEU A 52 11.44 -2.44 -5.97
CA LEU A 52 12.28 -1.55 -6.77
C LEU A 52 11.78 -1.58 -8.23
N PRO A 53 11.61 -0.42 -8.88
CA PRO A 53 11.18 -0.38 -10.27
C PRO A 53 12.18 -1.08 -11.19
N GLN A 54 11.71 -1.57 -12.33
CA GLN A 54 12.58 -2.21 -13.32
C GLN A 54 13.67 -1.23 -13.80
N GLY A 55 14.92 -1.68 -13.79
CA GLY A 55 16.05 -0.81 -14.15
C GLY A 55 16.42 0.20 -13.06
N PHE A 56 16.07 -0.11 -11.79
CA PHE A 56 16.46 0.72 -10.64
C PHE A 56 17.95 1.10 -10.69
N ASP A 57 18.24 2.39 -10.55
CA ASP A 57 19.59 2.96 -10.55
C ASP A 57 19.81 3.80 -9.29
N LYS A 58 20.78 3.42 -8.48
CA LYS A 58 21.14 4.11 -7.22
C LYS A 58 21.53 5.57 -7.39
N THR A 59 21.87 5.97 -8.60
CA THR A 59 22.26 7.37 -8.89
C THR A 59 21.04 8.29 -9.11
N LYS A 60 19.90 7.72 -9.49
CA LYS A 60 18.63 8.42 -9.71
C LYS A 60 17.87 8.66 -8.40
N SER A 61 16.89 9.56 -8.45
CA SER A 61 15.97 9.87 -7.34
C SER A 61 14.57 9.37 -7.66
N TYR A 62 13.90 8.81 -6.66
CA TYR A 62 12.60 8.14 -6.81
C TYR A 62 11.56 8.67 -5.82
N PRO A 63 10.29 8.79 -6.21
CA PRO A 63 9.20 8.83 -5.26
C PRO A 63 9.14 7.54 -4.43
N VAL A 64 8.65 7.63 -3.20
CA VAL A 64 8.52 6.48 -2.29
C VAL A 64 7.11 6.39 -1.74
N ILE A 65 6.47 5.24 -1.91
CA ILE A 65 5.21 4.87 -1.29
C ILE A 65 5.51 4.10 -0.01
N TYR A 66 5.03 4.59 1.12
CA TYR A 66 4.97 3.87 2.39
C TYR A 66 3.60 3.20 2.46
N LEU A 67 3.58 1.89 2.29
CA LEU A 67 2.38 1.08 2.27
C LEU A 67 2.16 0.44 3.64
N LEU A 68 1.10 0.83 4.32
CA LEU A 68 0.62 0.16 5.53
C LEU A 68 -0.01 -1.19 5.15
N ASP A 69 -0.11 -2.12 6.11
CA ASP A 69 -0.53 -3.51 5.82
C ASP A 69 0.32 -4.15 4.71
N GLY A 70 1.61 -3.79 4.66
CA GLY A 70 2.51 -4.07 3.55
C GLY A 70 3.25 -5.41 3.66
N SER A 71 2.68 -6.45 4.28
CA SER A 71 3.28 -7.78 4.24
C SER A 71 3.08 -8.44 2.87
N ILE A 72 3.91 -9.47 2.59
CA ILE A 72 3.84 -10.20 1.32
C ILE A 72 2.51 -10.97 1.16
N ASN A 73 1.87 -11.31 2.27
CA ASN A 73 0.58 -12.00 2.32
C ASN A 73 -0.62 -11.05 2.45
N GLU A 74 -0.36 -9.75 2.50
CA GLU A 74 -1.36 -8.69 2.55
C GLU A 74 -1.28 -7.86 1.25
N ASP A 75 -1.05 -6.57 1.34
CA ASP A 75 -1.25 -5.64 0.21
C ASP A 75 -0.01 -5.44 -0.67
N PHE A 76 1.18 -5.88 -0.23
CA PHE A 76 2.44 -5.56 -0.91
C PHE A 76 2.48 -5.99 -2.37
N ILE A 77 2.09 -7.23 -2.68
CA ILE A 77 2.23 -7.80 -4.03
C ILE A 77 1.33 -7.08 -5.03
N HIS A 78 0.04 -6.95 -4.70
CA HIS A 78 -0.90 -6.34 -5.64
C HIS A 78 -0.68 -4.83 -5.81
N VAL A 79 -0.24 -4.13 -4.76
CA VAL A 79 0.09 -2.69 -4.84
C VAL A 79 1.37 -2.48 -5.64
N SER A 80 2.41 -3.31 -5.44
CA SER A 80 3.62 -3.24 -6.26
C SER A 80 3.33 -3.49 -7.75
N GLY A 81 2.47 -4.47 -8.07
CA GLY A 81 2.02 -4.71 -9.45
C GLY A 81 1.23 -3.55 -10.03
N LEU A 82 0.39 -2.90 -9.22
CA LEU A 82 -0.34 -1.70 -9.64
C LEU A 82 0.62 -0.53 -9.92
N VAL A 83 1.59 -0.31 -9.05
CA VAL A 83 2.63 0.73 -9.25
C VAL A 83 3.43 0.46 -10.52
N GLN A 84 3.86 -0.78 -10.77
CA GLN A 84 4.52 -1.17 -12.02
C GLN A 84 3.67 -0.79 -13.23
N PHE A 85 2.38 -1.17 -13.23
CA PHE A 85 1.46 -0.86 -14.32
C PHE A 85 1.36 0.66 -14.58
N PHE A 86 1.27 1.46 -13.51
CA PHE A 86 1.21 2.91 -13.64
C PHE A 86 2.52 3.54 -14.11
N ASN A 87 3.67 2.97 -13.75
CA ASN A 87 4.96 3.41 -14.26
C ASN A 87 5.10 3.16 -15.78
N GLU A 88 4.51 2.08 -16.29
CA GLU A 88 4.59 1.71 -17.70
C GLU A 88 3.55 2.42 -18.56
N MET A 89 2.34 2.57 -18.06
CA MET A 89 1.16 2.96 -18.87
C MET A 89 0.67 4.39 -18.59
N TYR A 90 1.08 5.03 -17.52
CA TYR A 90 0.61 6.35 -17.10
C TYR A 90 1.78 7.33 -16.89
N SER A 91 1.45 8.55 -16.51
CA SER A 91 2.46 9.59 -16.23
C SER A 91 3.15 9.44 -14.86
N MET A 92 2.97 8.29 -14.18
CA MET A 92 3.61 8.03 -12.89
C MET A 92 5.11 7.79 -13.07
N PRO A 93 6.00 8.51 -12.36
CA PRO A 93 7.42 8.24 -12.41
C PRO A 93 7.75 6.88 -11.76
N GLU A 94 8.89 6.29 -12.16
CA GLU A 94 9.42 5.09 -11.51
C GLU A 94 9.43 5.28 -9.99
N THR A 95 8.74 4.42 -9.23
CA THR A 95 8.45 4.61 -7.82
C THR A 95 8.84 3.40 -7.00
N ILE A 96 9.46 3.61 -5.85
CA ILE A 96 9.79 2.59 -4.85
C ILE A 96 8.56 2.37 -3.96
N VAL A 97 8.25 1.09 -3.64
CA VAL A 97 7.24 0.79 -2.61
C VAL A 97 7.93 0.18 -1.39
N VAL A 98 7.67 0.76 -0.23
CA VAL A 98 8.11 0.27 1.08
C VAL A 98 6.89 -0.24 1.84
N GLY A 99 6.64 -1.54 1.74
CA GLY A 99 5.58 -2.23 2.49
C GLY A 99 6.02 -2.47 3.93
N ILE A 100 5.26 -1.96 4.87
CA ILE A 100 5.50 -2.08 6.30
C ILE A 100 4.61 -3.20 6.83
N ALA A 101 5.21 -4.37 7.12
CA ALA A 101 4.48 -5.50 7.65
C ALA A 101 4.03 -5.24 9.09
N ASN A 102 2.83 -5.72 9.42
CA ASN A 102 2.28 -5.59 10.76
C ASN A 102 2.98 -6.52 11.78
N VAL A 103 3.14 -6.04 13.01
CA VAL A 103 3.44 -6.84 14.20
C VAL A 103 2.19 -6.87 15.08
N ASP A 104 1.69 -5.71 15.45
CA ASP A 104 0.40 -5.55 16.12
C ASP A 104 -0.34 -4.37 15.49
N ARG A 105 -1.20 -4.69 14.52
CA ARG A 105 -1.94 -3.71 13.74
C ARG A 105 -2.87 -2.84 14.58
N LYS A 106 -3.53 -3.43 15.58
CA LYS A 106 -4.46 -2.71 16.45
C LYS A 106 -3.71 -1.71 17.32
N ARG A 107 -2.58 -2.12 17.90
CA ARG A 107 -1.69 -1.26 18.69
C ARG A 107 -1.19 -0.06 17.88
N ASP A 108 -0.70 -0.32 16.68
CA ASP A 108 0.06 0.63 15.89
C ASP A 108 -0.82 1.65 15.15
N PHE A 109 -2.05 1.27 14.78
CA PHE A 109 -2.91 2.08 13.93
C PHE A 109 -4.04 2.78 14.67
N THR A 110 -4.10 2.66 15.99
CA THR A 110 -5.11 3.34 16.81
C THR A 110 -4.44 4.22 17.87
N PHE A 111 -5.01 5.39 18.09
CA PHE A 111 -4.64 6.22 19.23
C PHE A 111 -5.45 5.82 20.48
N HIS A 112 -5.01 6.32 21.65
CA HIS A 112 -5.64 6.01 22.93
C HIS A 112 -7.14 6.32 22.94
N THR A 113 -7.91 5.47 23.60
CA THR A 113 -9.34 5.63 23.87
C THR A 113 -9.66 5.29 25.32
N ASP A 114 -10.57 6.03 25.94
CA ASP A 114 -11.11 5.73 27.27
C ASP A 114 -12.41 4.91 27.20
N LEU A 115 -12.91 4.62 26.00
CA LEU A 115 -14.14 3.84 25.79
C LEU A 115 -13.93 2.37 26.14
N LYS A 116 -14.61 1.89 27.20
CA LYS A 116 -14.41 0.56 27.78
C LYS A 116 -14.68 -0.60 26.79
N ASP A 117 -15.67 -0.43 25.93
CA ASP A 117 -16.00 -1.44 24.93
C ASP A 117 -14.86 -1.57 23.89
N LEU A 118 -14.31 -0.44 23.44
CA LEU A 118 -13.16 -0.45 22.52
C LEU A 118 -11.91 -1.03 23.19
N GLN A 119 -11.64 -0.68 24.46
CA GLN A 119 -10.52 -1.27 25.20
C GLN A 119 -10.65 -2.79 25.34
N LYS A 120 -11.88 -3.31 25.50
CA LYS A 120 -12.15 -4.75 25.58
C LYS A 120 -11.97 -5.45 24.23
N ASP A 121 -12.48 -4.85 23.15
CA ASP A 121 -12.45 -5.46 21.81
C ASP A 121 -11.09 -5.29 21.10
N PHE A 122 -10.32 -4.28 21.53
CA PHE A 122 -8.99 -3.93 21.01
C PHE A 122 -7.98 -3.80 22.17
N PRO A 123 -7.66 -4.88 22.88
CA PRO A 123 -6.89 -4.80 24.13
C PRO A 123 -5.45 -4.27 23.99
N THR A 124 -4.88 -4.30 22.79
CA THR A 124 -3.53 -3.78 22.50
C THR A 124 -3.54 -2.38 21.90
N ALA A 125 -4.71 -1.81 21.61
CA ALA A 125 -4.86 -0.52 20.93
C ALA A 125 -4.27 0.67 21.69
N GLY A 126 -4.08 1.79 20.98
CA GLY A 126 -3.83 3.08 21.62
C GLY A 126 -2.39 3.58 21.58
N HIS A 127 -1.56 3.09 20.66
CA HIS A 127 -0.14 3.45 20.59
C HIS A 127 0.29 3.96 19.20
N SER A 128 -0.62 4.54 18.41
CA SER A 128 -0.29 5.14 17.11
C SER A 128 0.76 6.24 17.20
N ASP A 129 0.83 6.94 18.33
CA ASP A 129 1.88 7.94 18.59
C ASP A 129 3.30 7.38 18.48
N LYS A 130 3.52 6.15 19.00
CA LYS A 130 4.81 5.45 18.89
C LYS A 130 5.07 4.98 17.46
N PHE A 131 4.03 4.49 16.78
CA PHE A 131 4.16 4.08 15.38
C PHE A 131 4.44 5.28 14.46
N ILE A 132 3.77 6.40 14.66
CA ILE A 132 4.04 7.66 13.96
C ILE A 132 5.48 8.14 14.23
N ALA A 133 5.93 8.08 15.49
CA ALA A 133 7.31 8.42 15.85
C ALA A 133 8.33 7.48 15.18
N PHE A 134 8.05 6.19 15.08
CA PHE A 134 8.86 5.23 14.31
C PHE A 134 8.95 5.62 12.84
N LEU A 135 7.82 5.93 12.20
CA LEU A 135 7.81 6.38 10.80
C LEU A 135 8.64 7.65 10.62
N GLU A 136 8.44 8.65 11.49
CA GLU A 136 9.08 9.96 11.39
C GLU A 136 10.58 9.92 11.65
N LYS A 137 10.98 9.26 12.76
CA LYS A 137 12.33 9.39 13.32
C LYS A 137 13.28 8.25 12.93
N GLU A 138 12.74 7.12 12.50
CA GLU A 138 13.55 5.94 12.20
C GLU A 138 13.38 5.48 10.75
N LEU A 139 12.15 5.10 10.34
CA LEU A 139 11.95 4.47 9.04
C LEU A 139 12.22 5.41 7.87
N LYS A 140 11.63 6.62 7.88
CA LYS A 140 11.86 7.59 6.79
C LYS A 140 13.34 7.98 6.65
N PRO A 141 14.05 8.38 7.72
CA PRO A 141 15.48 8.64 7.63
C PRO A 141 16.29 7.44 7.15
N TYR A 142 15.92 6.22 7.56
CA TYR A 142 16.57 5.01 7.07
C TYR A 142 16.38 4.85 5.56
N ILE A 143 15.15 4.94 5.04
CA ILE A 143 14.87 4.84 3.60
C ILE A 143 15.61 5.94 2.83
N GLU A 144 15.61 7.17 3.32
CA GLU A 144 16.33 8.30 2.71
C GLU A 144 17.86 8.11 2.71
N SER A 145 18.40 7.34 3.66
CA SER A 145 19.82 6.97 3.68
C SER A 145 20.17 5.88 2.66
N GLN A 146 19.19 5.07 2.26
CA GLN A 146 19.37 3.95 1.31
C GLN A 146 19.08 4.34 -0.13
N PHE A 147 18.17 5.29 -0.34
CA PHE A 147 17.66 5.70 -1.64
C PHE A 147 17.61 7.23 -1.73
N LYS A 148 17.94 7.78 -2.90
CA LYS A 148 17.65 9.19 -3.16
C LYS A 148 16.15 9.33 -3.39
N THR A 149 15.46 10.04 -2.51
CA THR A 149 14.00 10.15 -2.53
C THR A 149 13.53 11.53 -3.01
N THR A 150 12.34 11.56 -3.61
CA THR A 150 11.63 12.79 -3.98
C THR A 150 10.31 12.88 -3.19
N GLU A 151 9.15 12.82 -3.86
CA GLU A 151 7.84 12.85 -3.19
C GLU A 151 7.61 11.59 -2.34
N LYS A 152 6.94 11.77 -1.21
CA LYS A 152 6.59 10.70 -0.28
C LYS A 152 5.08 10.50 -0.24
N TYR A 153 4.67 9.27 -0.35
CA TYR A 153 3.27 8.83 -0.33
C TYR A 153 3.05 7.94 0.88
N ILE A 154 1.86 8.02 1.47
CA ILE A 154 1.39 7.03 2.45
C ILE A 154 0.04 6.48 2.02
N PHE A 155 -0.07 5.14 2.00
CA PHE A 155 -1.28 4.41 1.63
C PHE A 155 -1.78 3.62 2.83
N GLY A 156 -3.03 3.83 3.21
CA GLY A 156 -3.66 3.10 4.31
C GLY A 156 -5.15 2.87 4.13
N GLN A 157 -5.61 1.68 4.51
CA GLN A 157 -7.01 1.30 4.52
C GLN A 157 -7.48 0.98 5.94
N SER A 158 -8.76 1.24 6.25
CA SER A 158 -9.38 0.86 7.52
C SER A 158 -8.67 1.52 8.72
N LEU A 159 -8.15 0.77 9.68
CA LEU A 159 -7.28 1.30 10.74
C LEU A 159 -5.99 1.93 10.17
N GLY A 160 -5.47 1.40 9.04
CA GLY A 160 -4.38 2.06 8.30
C GLY A 160 -4.82 3.43 7.74
N GLY A 161 -6.07 3.56 7.29
CA GLY A 161 -6.68 4.83 6.91
C GLY A 161 -6.86 5.79 8.10
N LEU A 162 -7.20 5.25 9.28
CA LEU A 162 -7.30 6.03 10.52
C LEU A 162 -5.94 6.66 10.89
N VAL A 163 -4.87 5.86 10.99
CA VAL A 163 -3.53 6.40 11.32
C VAL A 163 -2.99 7.31 10.23
N THR A 164 -3.31 7.06 8.95
CA THR A 164 -2.96 7.95 7.84
C THR A 164 -3.65 9.31 7.98
N THR A 165 -4.93 9.30 8.40
CA THR A 165 -5.67 10.53 8.72
C THR A 165 -5.07 11.26 9.93
N GLU A 166 -4.71 10.50 10.97
CA GLU A 166 -4.05 11.07 12.16
C GLU A 166 -2.73 11.75 11.81
N ILE A 167 -1.91 11.12 10.95
CA ILE A 167 -0.65 11.71 10.45
C ILE A 167 -0.94 13.00 9.68
N LEU A 168 -1.90 12.99 8.76
CA LEU A 168 -2.25 14.19 7.99
C LEU A 168 -2.69 15.36 8.90
N LEU A 169 -3.39 15.07 9.98
CA LEU A 169 -3.88 16.08 10.91
C LEU A 169 -2.82 16.59 11.90
N LYS A 170 -1.97 15.69 12.42
CA LYS A 170 -1.03 16.03 13.50
C LYS A 170 0.41 16.27 13.01
N LYS A 171 0.79 15.70 11.87
CA LYS A 171 2.13 15.71 11.29
C LYS A 171 2.09 15.84 9.75
N PRO A 172 1.38 16.84 9.20
CA PRO A 172 1.14 16.95 7.75
C PRO A 172 2.44 17.02 6.93
N GLU A 173 3.53 17.47 7.52
CA GLU A 173 4.84 17.58 6.85
C GLU A 173 5.51 16.23 6.57
N MET A 174 5.02 15.13 7.15
CA MET A 174 5.65 13.81 6.98
C MET A 174 5.53 13.28 5.56
N PHE A 175 4.44 13.56 4.87
CA PHE A 175 4.19 13.07 3.52
C PHE A 175 3.64 14.17 2.60
N ASP A 176 3.84 14.00 1.30
CA ASP A 176 3.33 14.91 0.28
C ASP A 176 1.98 14.44 -0.27
N ASN A 177 1.74 13.12 -0.22
CA ASN A 177 0.59 12.47 -0.84
C ASN A 177 -0.02 11.44 0.11
N TYR A 178 -1.32 11.54 0.33
CA TYR A 178 -2.09 10.73 1.27
C TYR A 178 -3.21 9.99 0.54
N PHE A 179 -3.21 8.66 0.63
CA PHE A 179 -4.26 7.79 0.12
C PHE A 179 -4.97 7.15 1.31
N ILE A 180 -6.14 7.66 1.62
CA ILE A 180 -6.93 7.35 2.81
C ILE A 180 -8.17 6.58 2.35
N ILE A 181 -8.13 5.25 2.50
CA ILE A 181 -9.14 4.36 1.93
C ILE A 181 -9.97 3.75 3.05
N SER A 182 -11.29 3.92 2.99
CA SER A 182 -12.23 3.42 4.00
C SER A 182 -11.74 3.63 5.44
N PRO A 183 -11.38 4.86 5.83
CA PRO A 183 -10.76 5.10 7.13
C PRO A 183 -11.71 4.78 8.28
N SER A 184 -11.21 4.11 9.33
CA SER A 184 -11.98 3.77 10.54
C SER A 184 -12.16 4.99 11.45
N LEU A 185 -12.75 6.08 10.94
CA LEU A 185 -12.91 7.34 11.68
C LEU A 185 -13.93 7.27 12.82
N TRP A 186 -14.72 6.20 12.88
CA TRP A 186 -15.59 5.85 14.00
C TRP A 186 -14.84 5.58 15.31
N TRP A 187 -13.50 5.35 15.23
CA TRP A 187 -12.67 5.09 16.40
C TRP A 187 -12.81 6.21 17.44
N ASP A 188 -12.92 5.79 18.73
CA ASP A 188 -13.04 6.70 19.88
C ASP A 188 -14.17 7.73 19.72
N ASP A 189 -15.35 7.23 19.33
CA ASP A 189 -16.55 8.07 19.09
C ASP A 189 -16.28 9.23 18.12
N GLU A 190 -15.59 8.96 17.00
CA GLU A 190 -15.25 9.95 15.95
C GLU A 190 -14.39 11.13 16.47
N SER A 191 -13.67 10.95 17.59
CA SER A 191 -12.97 12.06 18.26
C SER A 191 -11.94 12.75 17.36
N LEU A 192 -11.26 12.00 16.48
CA LEU A 192 -10.32 12.55 15.51
C LEU A 192 -11.04 13.41 14.46
N LEU A 193 -12.16 12.92 13.93
CA LEU A 193 -12.97 13.63 12.94
C LEU A 193 -13.56 14.92 13.53
N LYS A 194 -14.07 14.86 14.75
CA LYS A 194 -14.60 16.03 15.49
C LYS A 194 -13.56 17.13 15.70
N GLN A 195 -12.27 16.77 15.83
CA GLN A 195 -11.16 17.71 16.00
C GLN A 195 -10.52 18.18 14.70
N ALA A 196 -10.84 17.52 13.57
CA ALA A 196 -10.11 17.68 12.32
C ALA A 196 -10.06 19.13 11.80
N GLY A 197 -11.16 19.85 11.84
CA GLY A 197 -11.20 21.26 11.41
C GLY A 197 -10.24 22.15 12.21
N THR A 198 -10.18 21.96 13.53
CA THR A 198 -9.27 22.71 14.42
C THR A 198 -7.79 22.34 14.15
N LEU A 199 -7.50 21.07 13.93
CA LEU A 199 -6.14 20.63 13.63
C LEU A 199 -5.67 21.15 12.26
N LEU A 200 -6.51 21.08 11.24
CA LEU A 200 -6.22 21.62 9.91
C LEU A 200 -5.97 23.12 9.92
N SER A 201 -6.71 23.89 10.72
CA SER A 201 -6.52 25.34 10.79
C SER A 201 -5.12 25.74 11.28
N LYS A 202 -4.47 24.89 12.06
CA LYS A 202 -3.12 25.10 12.61
C LYS A 202 -2.00 24.59 11.70
N SER A 203 -2.31 23.76 10.70
CA SER A 203 -1.31 23.17 9.81
C SER A 203 -0.86 24.16 8.73
N HIS A 204 0.39 24.02 8.29
CA HIS A 204 0.92 24.80 7.16
C HIS A 204 0.25 24.41 5.84
N ASP A 205 0.07 25.37 4.94
CA ASP A 205 -0.49 25.14 3.60
C ASP A 205 0.59 24.79 2.58
N THR A 206 1.33 23.70 2.82
CA THR A 206 2.29 23.12 1.86
C THR A 206 1.56 22.29 0.82
N LYS A 207 2.15 22.14 -0.39
CA LYS A 207 1.56 21.35 -1.48
C LYS A 207 1.28 19.92 -1.04
N LYS A 208 0.03 19.45 -1.21
CA LYS A 208 -0.40 18.08 -0.89
C LYS A 208 -1.40 17.54 -1.89
N PHE A 209 -1.38 16.22 -2.04
CA PHE A 209 -2.44 15.48 -2.68
C PHE A 209 -3.09 14.56 -1.64
N VAL A 210 -4.41 14.69 -1.45
CA VAL A 210 -5.17 13.88 -0.50
C VAL A 210 -6.31 13.21 -1.26
N TYR A 211 -6.27 11.89 -1.30
CA TYR A 211 -7.32 11.05 -1.87
C TYR A 211 -8.05 10.31 -0.78
N VAL A 212 -9.36 10.47 -0.73
CA VAL A 212 -10.26 9.79 0.22
C VAL A 212 -11.25 8.94 -0.56
N SER A 213 -11.50 7.73 -0.12
CA SER A 213 -12.51 6.87 -0.72
C SER A 213 -13.20 5.99 0.31
N VAL A 214 -14.40 5.51 -0.05
CA VAL A 214 -15.17 4.55 0.75
C VAL A 214 -16.03 3.70 -0.19
N GLY A 215 -16.26 2.44 0.16
CA GLY A 215 -17.17 1.55 -0.56
C GLY A 215 -18.62 1.82 -0.21
N LYS A 216 -19.49 1.89 -1.20
CA LYS A 216 -20.93 2.08 -0.98
C LYS A 216 -21.57 0.94 -0.19
N GLY A 217 -21.02 -0.29 -0.33
CA GLY A 217 -21.48 -1.48 0.39
C GLY A 217 -20.89 -1.62 1.79
N GLU A 218 -20.29 -0.57 2.37
CA GLU A 218 -19.74 -0.60 3.73
C GLU A 218 -20.80 -0.28 4.79
N HIS A 219 -20.41 -0.45 6.06
CA HIS A 219 -21.27 -0.05 7.16
C HIS A 219 -21.61 1.45 7.05
N PRO A 220 -22.86 1.88 7.28
CA PRO A 220 -23.29 3.26 7.10
C PRO A 220 -22.43 4.30 7.81
N VAL A 221 -21.88 3.97 8.99
CA VAL A 221 -20.98 4.86 9.71
C VAL A 221 -19.68 5.12 8.96
N MET A 222 -19.13 4.11 8.30
CA MET A 222 -17.91 4.26 7.50
C MET A 222 -18.12 5.20 6.32
N VAL A 223 -19.28 5.06 5.65
CA VAL A 223 -19.66 5.91 4.52
C VAL A 223 -19.84 7.35 4.98
N LYS A 224 -20.65 7.57 6.03
CA LYS A 224 -20.89 8.89 6.63
C LYS A 224 -19.58 9.57 7.03
N ASP A 225 -18.73 8.88 7.78
CA ASP A 225 -17.51 9.47 8.31
C ASP A 225 -16.50 9.84 7.21
N ALA A 226 -16.42 9.04 6.13
CA ALA A 226 -15.56 9.35 4.99
C ALA A 226 -16.07 10.57 4.20
N GLU A 227 -17.39 10.73 4.05
CA GLU A 227 -18.01 11.90 3.43
C GLU A 227 -17.81 13.16 4.29
N GLU A 228 -18.03 13.06 5.59
CA GLU A 228 -17.78 14.16 6.53
C GLU A 228 -16.29 14.57 6.53
N TRP A 229 -15.39 13.60 6.48
CA TRP A 229 -13.96 13.87 6.39
C TRP A 229 -13.60 14.63 5.12
N TYR A 230 -14.13 14.21 3.97
CA TYR A 230 -13.95 14.96 2.73
C TYR A 230 -14.49 16.39 2.83
N ASP A 231 -15.65 16.58 3.42
CA ASP A 231 -16.23 17.89 3.63
C ASP A 231 -15.35 18.80 4.51
N VAL A 232 -14.78 18.24 5.59
CA VAL A 232 -13.85 18.98 6.46
C VAL A 232 -12.58 19.38 5.67
N LEU A 233 -12.04 18.49 4.86
CA LEU A 233 -10.90 18.80 3.99
C LEU A 233 -11.21 19.94 3.02
N LYS A 234 -12.36 19.90 2.36
CA LYS A 234 -12.80 20.96 1.42
C LYS A 234 -13.01 22.31 2.12
N LYS A 235 -13.62 22.31 3.32
CA LYS A 235 -13.86 23.51 4.12
C LYS A 235 -12.58 24.11 4.72
N SER A 236 -11.49 23.35 4.78
CA SER A 236 -10.20 23.82 5.30
C SER A 236 -9.57 24.95 4.49
N ASN A 237 -10.03 25.15 3.24
CA ASN A 237 -9.54 26.19 2.30
C ASN A 237 -8.02 26.18 2.09
N LYS A 238 -7.35 25.01 2.21
CA LYS A 238 -5.94 24.84 1.90
C LYS A 238 -5.73 25.01 0.40
N LYS A 239 -5.17 26.12 -0.03
CA LYS A 239 -5.03 26.48 -1.46
C LYS A 239 -4.07 25.60 -2.22
N ASN A 240 -3.04 25.06 -1.53
CA ASN A 240 -2.02 24.20 -2.10
C ASN A 240 -2.36 22.71 -2.02
N TRP A 241 -3.57 22.36 -1.51
CA TRP A 241 -4.01 20.98 -1.42
C TRP A 241 -4.93 20.61 -2.59
N THR A 242 -4.60 19.53 -3.28
CA THR A 242 -5.53 18.84 -4.18
C THR A 242 -6.24 17.77 -3.38
N VAL A 243 -7.54 17.88 -3.20
CA VAL A 243 -8.35 16.93 -2.43
C VAL A 243 -9.35 16.27 -3.35
N GLU A 244 -9.25 14.96 -3.48
CA GLU A 244 -10.11 14.11 -4.30
C GLU A 244 -10.90 13.14 -3.41
N TYR A 245 -12.14 12.86 -3.79
CA TYR A 245 -13.00 11.88 -3.12
C TYR A 245 -13.62 10.94 -4.14
N LYS A 246 -13.79 9.67 -3.76
CA LYS A 246 -14.46 8.67 -4.59
C LYS A 246 -15.32 7.74 -3.74
N MET A 247 -16.63 7.75 -3.99
CA MET A 247 -17.52 6.66 -3.61
C MET A 247 -17.31 5.50 -4.58
N MET A 248 -16.96 4.32 -4.07
CA MET A 248 -16.76 3.11 -4.86
C MET A 248 -18.08 2.32 -4.87
N GLU A 249 -18.88 2.52 -5.92
CA GLU A 249 -20.26 2.04 -6.02
C GLU A 249 -20.42 0.52 -5.92
N ALA A 250 -19.43 -0.24 -6.43
CA ALA A 250 -19.48 -1.70 -6.51
C ALA A 250 -18.64 -2.40 -5.42
N ASP A 251 -18.09 -1.65 -4.46
CA ASP A 251 -17.16 -2.19 -3.48
C ASP A 251 -17.72 -2.12 -2.06
N ASN A 252 -17.20 -3.00 -1.23
CA ASN A 252 -17.36 -3.00 0.22
C ASN A 252 -15.98 -2.92 0.89
N HIS A 253 -15.94 -2.98 2.21
CA HIS A 253 -14.70 -2.85 2.99
C HIS A 253 -13.61 -3.87 2.63
N ALA A 254 -13.98 -5.07 2.19
CA ALA A 254 -13.03 -6.13 1.85
C ALA A 254 -12.49 -6.04 0.41
N THR A 255 -13.21 -5.37 -0.50
CA THR A 255 -12.88 -5.39 -1.94
C THR A 255 -12.32 -4.05 -2.45
N ILE A 256 -12.42 -3.00 -1.68
CA ILE A 256 -12.21 -1.62 -2.15
C ILE A 256 -10.74 -1.30 -2.48
N LEU A 257 -9.77 -1.82 -1.73
CA LEU A 257 -8.41 -1.27 -1.70
C LEU A 257 -7.78 -1.16 -3.09
N HIS A 258 -7.67 -2.26 -3.82
CA HIS A 258 -6.99 -2.30 -5.12
C HIS A 258 -7.63 -1.36 -6.14
N ARG A 259 -8.97 -1.40 -6.24
CA ARG A 259 -9.72 -0.57 -7.18
C ARG A 259 -9.67 0.91 -6.80
N SER A 260 -9.74 1.20 -5.51
CA SER A 260 -9.63 2.56 -5.01
C SER A 260 -8.23 3.14 -5.24
N LEU A 261 -7.16 2.37 -5.01
CA LEU A 261 -5.81 2.81 -5.33
C LEU A 261 -5.64 3.10 -6.83
N TYR A 262 -6.20 2.25 -7.70
CA TYR A 262 -6.22 2.50 -9.14
C TYR A 262 -6.87 3.85 -9.46
N GLU A 263 -8.09 4.10 -8.96
CA GLU A 263 -8.81 5.37 -9.17
C GLU A 263 -8.04 6.59 -8.64
N GLY A 264 -7.47 6.48 -7.44
CA GLY A 264 -6.67 7.57 -6.84
C GLY A 264 -5.38 7.84 -7.62
N LEU A 265 -4.72 6.81 -8.12
CA LEU A 265 -3.53 6.96 -8.97
C LEU A 265 -3.87 7.56 -10.33
N VAL A 266 -5.02 7.22 -10.95
CA VAL A 266 -5.51 7.87 -12.17
C VAL A 266 -5.73 9.38 -11.93
N LYS A 267 -6.26 9.76 -10.77
CA LYS A 267 -6.44 11.18 -10.40
C LYS A 267 -5.10 11.91 -10.24
N LYS A 268 -4.12 11.26 -9.64
CA LYS A 268 -2.79 11.85 -9.42
C LYS A 268 -1.93 11.84 -10.69
N PHE A 269 -2.03 10.79 -11.50
CA PHE A 269 -1.23 10.54 -12.70
C PHE A 269 -2.14 10.20 -13.88
N PRO A 270 -2.81 11.18 -14.49
CA PRO A 270 -3.71 10.91 -15.61
C PRO A 270 -2.94 10.32 -16.79
N TYR A 271 -3.62 9.44 -17.54
CA TYR A 271 -3.08 8.91 -18.79
C TYR A 271 -2.79 10.05 -19.76
N GLN A 272 -1.66 9.96 -20.42
CA GLN A 272 -1.25 10.90 -21.49
C GLN A 272 -0.95 10.07 -22.73
N GLU A 273 -1.61 10.38 -23.83
CA GLU A 273 -1.27 9.74 -25.10
C GLU A 273 0.19 10.04 -25.48
N PRO A 274 0.94 9.02 -25.91
CA PRO A 274 2.28 9.24 -26.44
C PRO A 274 2.23 10.26 -27.60
N LYS A 275 3.10 11.25 -27.53
CA LYS A 275 3.22 12.25 -28.60
C LYS A 275 3.91 11.69 -29.83
#